data_c4ab07bd26d29fe9e7e8701851301295
#
_entry.id   c4ab07bd26d29fe9e7e8701851301295
#
_cell.length_a   1.000
_cell.length_b   1.000
_cell.length_c   1.000
_cell.angle_alpha   90.00
_cell.angle_beta   90.00
_cell.angle_gamma   90.00
#
_symmetry.space_group_name_H-M   'P 1'
#
loop_
_entity.id
_entity.type
_entity.pdbx_description
1 polymer ?
#
loop_
_entity_poly.entity_id
_entity_poly.type
_entity_poly.pdbx_seq_one_letter_code
_entity_poly.pdbx_strand_id
1 'polypeptide(L)'
;MNGYNFTDRVRKVLQMAREEAARLHHEYVGTEHILLGLIREGEGVAAAVLTNLNVDLEDIQQKIEETVKKGKAAAAAGPDLPYTSRAKKVLELAMTEARELNHSYVGTEHLLLGLLREEKGIAAQVLTDAGVNLEQSRAETLRLLGSDMPQASAGSTGGQPSAAPKSEKKSKTPALDHFCRDLTQLAAEGQLDPTIGRAKEIERVMEILARRKKNNPVLIGEPGVGKTAIVEGLALLIANGLCPDVLRDHRVLSLDMAAVIAGT
;
A
#
# COMPACT_ATOMS: atom_id res chain seq x y z
N MET A 1 -18.46 2.37 -17.99
CA MET A 1 -17.67 1.35 -17.25
C MET A 1 -16.52 2.10 -16.61
N ASN A 2 -16.65 2.44 -15.32
CA ASN A 2 -15.57 3.08 -14.57
C ASN A 2 -14.49 2.01 -14.33
N GLY A 3 -13.43 2.03 -15.16
CA GLY A 3 -12.34 1.09 -15.10
C GLY A 3 -11.52 1.32 -13.83
N TYR A 4 -11.50 0.34 -12.95
CA TYR A 4 -10.48 0.25 -11.93
C TYR A 4 -9.12 0.20 -12.60
N ASN A 5 -8.24 1.12 -12.23
CA ASN A 5 -6.89 1.14 -12.77
C ASN A 5 -6.03 0.10 -12.04
N PHE A 6 -5.55 -0.88 -12.77
CA PHE A 6 -4.47 -1.73 -12.30
C PHE A 6 -3.21 -0.89 -12.14
N THR A 7 -2.53 -1.05 -11.01
CA THR A 7 -1.23 -0.40 -10.80
C THR A 7 -0.19 -0.92 -11.79
N ASP A 8 0.87 -0.17 -12.01
CA ASP A 8 1.95 -0.60 -12.91
C ASP A 8 2.63 -1.88 -12.40
N ARG A 9 2.70 -2.08 -11.07
CA ARG A 9 3.16 -3.34 -10.47
C ARG A 9 2.27 -4.52 -10.84
N VAL A 10 0.95 -4.38 -10.79
CA VAL A 10 0.03 -5.44 -11.23
C VAL A 10 0.19 -5.74 -12.70
N ARG A 11 0.38 -4.74 -13.55
CA ARG A 11 0.67 -4.94 -14.98
C ARG A 11 1.97 -5.73 -15.18
N LYS A 12 3.01 -5.40 -14.40
CA LYS A 12 4.28 -6.12 -14.38
C LYS A 12 4.11 -7.57 -13.91
N VAL A 13 3.34 -7.81 -12.85
CA VAL A 13 2.99 -9.17 -12.38
C VAL A 13 2.28 -9.97 -13.48
N LEU A 14 1.31 -9.38 -14.17
CA LEU A 14 0.59 -10.06 -15.26
C LEU A 14 1.48 -10.36 -16.47
N GLN A 15 2.46 -9.49 -16.76
CA GLN A 15 3.48 -9.75 -17.77
C GLN A 15 4.36 -10.93 -17.34
N MET A 16 4.88 -10.91 -16.09
CA MET A 16 5.68 -12.00 -15.54
C MET A 16 4.89 -13.32 -15.49
N ALA A 17 3.58 -13.28 -15.20
CA ALA A 17 2.72 -14.46 -15.26
C ALA A 17 2.66 -15.09 -16.66
N ARG A 18 2.64 -14.31 -17.72
CA ARG A 18 2.74 -14.80 -19.10
C ARG A 18 4.10 -15.43 -19.39
N GLU A 19 5.18 -14.80 -18.93
CA GLU A 19 6.53 -15.33 -19.06
C GLU A 19 6.68 -16.69 -18.33
N GLU A 20 6.11 -16.82 -17.12
CA GLU A 20 6.10 -18.06 -16.37
C GLU A 20 5.28 -19.17 -17.07
N ALA A 21 4.12 -18.81 -17.64
CA ALA A 21 3.33 -19.76 -18.43
C ALA A 21 4.11 -20.24 -19.66
N ALA A 22 4.82 -19.35 -20.35
CA ALA A 22 5.69 -19.70 -21.47
C ALA A 22 6.88 -20.57 -21.01
N ARG A 23 7.52 -20.25 -19.88
CA ARG A 23 8.62 -21.04 -19.27
C ARG A 23 8.19 -22.47 -18.94
N LEU A 24 6.96 -22.63 -18.48
CA LEU A 24 6.38 -23.93 -18.15
C LEU A 24 5.76 -24.64 -19.37
N HIS A 25 5.88 -24.06 -20.56
CA HIS A 25 5.31 -24.60 -21.82
C HIS A 25 3.79 -24.76 -21.78
N HIS A 26 3.08 -23.81 -21.16
CA HIS A 26 1.63 -23.76 -21.13
C HIS A 26 1.07 -22.84 -22.21
N GLU A 27 -0.10 -23.16 -22.73
CA GLU A 27 -0.78 -22.39 -23.79
C GLU A 27 -1.70 -21.30 -23.24
N TYR A 28 -1.80 -21.16 -21.90
CA TYR A 28 -2.68 -20.22 -21.21
C TYR A 28 -2.11 -19.82 -19.85
N VAL A 29 -2.53 -18.66 -19.39
CA VAL A 29 -2.16 -18.13 -18.07
C VAL A 29 -3.22 -18.57 -17.05
N GLY A 30 -2.83 -19.44 -16.10
CA GLY A 30 -3.67 -19.89 -14.98
C GLY A 30 -3.39 -19.06 -13.71
N THR A 31 -4.10 -19.44 -12.64
CA THR A 31 -3.95 -18.80 -11.31
C THR A 31 -2.54 -19.00 -10.74
N GLU A 32 -1.95 -20.17 -10.98
CA GLU A 32 -0.59 -20.54 -10.62
C GLU A 32 0.46 -19.61 -11.24
N HIS A 33 0.28 -19.23 -12.50
CA HIS A 33 1.18 -18.31 -13.18
C HIS A 33 1.08 -16.89 -12.63
N ILE A 34 -0.14 -16.45 -12.27
CA ILE A 34 -0.36 -15.16 -11.61
C ILE A 34 0.36 -15.14 -10.27
N LEU A 35 0.28 -16.22 -9.49
CA LEU A 35 0.99 -16.32 -8.21
C LEU A 35 2.51 -16.32 -8.40
N LEU A 36 3.03 -17.06 -9.39
CA LEU A 36 4.46 -17.02 -9.73
C LEU A 36 4.92 -15.62 -10.14
N GLY A 37 4.14 -14.92 -10.96
CA GLY A 37 4.42 -13.55 -11.35
C GLY A 37 4.45 -12.60 -10.14
N LEU A 38 3.55 -12.80 -9.19
CA LEU A 38 3.47 -12.01 -7.97
C LEU A 38 4.68 -12.25 -7.05
N ILE A 39 5.12 -13.50 -6.90
CA ILE A 39 6.32 -13.87 -6.13
C ILE A 39 7.58 -13.29 -6.80
N ARG A 40 7.67 -13.40 -8.12
CA ARG A 40 8.81 -12.92 -8.90
C ARG A 40 8.94 -11.38 -8.89
N GLU A 41 7.82 -10.67 -8.84
CA GLU A 41 7.82 -9.20 -8.68
C GLU A 41 8.41 -8.81 -7.31
N GLY A 42 8.01 -9.49 -6.23
CA GLY A 42 8.68 -9.54 -4.93
C GLY A 42 8.69 -8.26 -4.09
N GLU A 43 8.35 -7.11 -4.66
CA GLU A 43 8.45 -5.79 -4.00
C GLU A 43 7.08 -5.17 -3.67
N GLY A 44 5.98 -5.80 -4.06
CA GLY A 44 4.62 -5.32 -3.82
C GLY A 44 4.11 -5.58 -2.41
N VAL A 45 2.98 -4.95 -2.05
CA VAL A 45 2.30 -5.16 -0.77
C VAL A 45 1.96 -6.64 -0.55
N ALA A 46 1.62 -7.37 -1.61
CA ALA A 46 1.36 -8.81 -1.53
C ALA A 46 2.55 -9.62 -1.01
N ALA A 47 3.77 -9.30 -1.48
CA ALA A 47 4.98 -9.94 -0.99
C ALA A 47 5.24 -9.62 0.48
N ALA A 48 5.01 -8.38 0.89
CA ALA A 48 5.11 -7.97 2.29
C ALA A 48 4.08 -8.69 3.18
N VAL A 49 2.82 -8.85 2.71
CA VAL A 49 1.78 -9.63 3.41
C VAL A 49 2.23 -11.06 3.62
N LEU A 50 2.70 -11.74 2.57
CA LEU A 50 3.15 -13.14 2.67
C LEU A 50 4.35 -13.28 3.61
N THR A 51 5.33 -12.38 3.53
CA THR A 51 6.50 -12.37 4.42
C THR A 51 6.09 -12.16 5.88
N ASN A 52 5.16 -11.24 6.16
CA ASN A 52 4.66 -10.99 7.51
C ASN A 52 3.83 -12.16 8.07
N LEU A 53 3.24 -12.96 7.21
CA LEU A 53 2.58 -14.21 7.58
C LEU A 53 3.57 -15.38 7.74
N ASN A 54 4.88 -15.11 7.73
CA ASN A 54 5.97 -16.09 7.83
C ASN A 54 5.94 -17.14 6.71
N VAL A 55 5.56 -16.76 5.53
CA VAL A 55 5.51 -17.63 4.36
C VAL A 55 6.77 -17.41 3.53
N ASP A 56 7.49 -18.47 3.24
CA ASP A 56 8.63 -18.43 2.33
C ASP A 56 8.16 -18.44 0.88
N LEU A 57 8.53 -17.40 0.14
CA LEU A 57 8.15 -17.24 -1.25
C LEU A 57 8.80 -18.30 -2.16
N GLU A 58 10.00 -18.76 -1.82
CA GLU A 58 10.72 -19.79 -2.56
C GLU A 58 10.02 -21.15 -2.38
N ASP A 59 9.55 -21.44 -1.16
CA ASP A 59 8.76 -22.66 -0.88
C ASP A 59 7.45 -22.70 -1.67
N ILE A 60 6.77 -21.56 -1.79
CA ILE A 60 5.54 -21.47 -2.60
C ILE A 60 5.87 -21.72 -4.07
N GLN A 61 6.94 -21.11 -4.58
CA GLN A 61 7.37 -21.29 -5.97
C GLN A 61 7.66 -22.78 -6.24
N GLN A 62 8.40 -23.44 -5.37
CA GLN A 62 8.72 -24.86 -5.50
C GLN A 62 7.45 -25.73 -5.49
N LYS A 63 6.52 -25.49 -4.55
CA LYS A 63 5.24 -26.22 -4.47
C LYS A 63 4.39 -26.06 -5.73
N ILE A 64 4.38 -24.85 -6.32
CA ILE A 64 3.69 -24.65 -7.60
C ILE A 64 4.37 -25.48 -8.69
N GLU A 65 5.69 -25.45 -8.81
CA GLU A 65 6.44 -26.18 -9.82
C GLU A 65 6.29 -27.71 -9.68
N GLU A 66 6.16 -28.22 -8.47
CA GLU A 66 5.86 -29.64 -8.19
C GLU A 66 4.41 -30.03 -8.54
N THR A 67 3.47 -29.13 -8.28
CA THR A 67 2.03 -29.37 -8.51
C THR A 67 1.67 -29.27 -10.00
N VAL A 68 2.36 -28.37 -10.71
CA VAL A 68 2.07 -28.07 -12.11
C VAL A 68 3.01 -28.82 -13.02
N LYS A 69 2.48 -29.77 -13.78
CA LYS A 69 3.24 -30.53 -14.77
C LYS A 69 3.63 -29.62 -15.93
N LYS A 70 4.90 -29.63 -16.31
CA LYS A 70 5.34 -28.93 -17.52
C LYS A 70 4.55 -29.39 -18.73
N GLY A 71 4.08 -28.45 -19.53
CA GLY A 71 3.35 -28.73 -20.77
C GLY A 71 4.23 -29.48 -21.79
N LYS A 72 3.60 -30.27 -22.64
CA LYS A 72 4.28 -31.05 -23.71
C LYS A 72 4.51 -30.23 -24.98
N ALA A 73 3.94 -29.04 -25.07
CA ALA A 73 4.00 -28.26 -26.29
C ALA A 73 5.36 -27.62 -26.49
N ALA A 74 5.96 -27.85 -27.64
CA ALA A 74 6.95 -26.94 -28.22
C ALA A 74 6.16 -25.67 -28.58
N ALA A 75 5.83 -24.85 -27.58
CA ALA A 75 4.96 -23.73 -27.79
C ALA A 75 5.70 -22.64 -28.56
N ALA A 76 5.24 -22.40 -29.77
CA ALA A 76 5.27 -21.07 -30.32
C ALA A 76 4.30 -20.20 -29.46
N ALA A 77 4.60 -20.05 -28.18
CA ALA A 77 3.88 -19.15 -27.29
C ALA A 77 4.31 -17.72 -27.65
N GLY A 78 3.49 -17.09 -28.49
CA GLY A 78 3.59 -15.66 -28.73
C GLY A 78 3.37 -14.88 -27.41
N PRO A 79 3.69 -13.58 -27.37
CA PRO A 79 3.59 -12.74 -26.18
C PRO A 79 2.15 -12.63 -25.60
N ASP A 80 1.13 -13.10 -26.31
CA ASP A 80 -0.29 -12.95 -25.96
C ASP A 80 -0.96 -14.27 -25.59
N LEU A 81 -0.51 -14.89 -24.49
CA LEU A 81 -1.19 -16.07 -23.95
C LEU A 81 -2.55 -15.69 -23.33
N PRO A 82 -3.64 -16.42 -23.68
CA PRO A 82 -4.96 -16.17 -23.10
C PRO A 82 -5.03 -16.59 -21.63
N TYR A 83 -5.83 -15.86 -20.85
CA TYR A 83 -6.11 -16.22 -19.46
C TYR A 83 -7.18 -17.32 -19.38
N THR A 84 -6.99 -18.26 -18.46
CA THR A 84 -8.03 -19.24 -18.12
C THR A 84 -9.25 -18.53 -17.53
N SER A 85 -10.41 -19.20 -17.53
CA SER A 85 -11.63 -18.67 -16.91
C SER A 85 -11.44 -18.36 -15.42
N ARG A 86 -10.65 -19.19 -14.70
CA ARG A 86 -10.32 -18.95 -13.29
C ARG A 86 -9.39 -17.76 -13.11
N ALA A 87 -8.38 -17.61 -13.95
CA ALA A 87 -7.49 -16.45 -13.92
C ALA A 87 -8.25 -15.14 -14.18
N LYS A 88 -9.19 -15.13 -15.13
CA LYS A 88 -10.08 -13.98 -15.35
C LYS A 88 -10.92 -13.69 -14.12
N LYS A 89 -11.46 -14.70 -13.47
CA LYS A 89 -12.24 -14.57 -12.25
C LYS A 89 -11.39 -14.00 -11.09
N VAL A 90 -10.12 -14.37 -10.97
CA VAL A 90 -9.19 -13.78 -10.00
C VAL A 90 -9.08 -12.27 -10.22
N LEU A 91 -8.96 -11.80 -11.45
CA LEU A 91 -8.90 -10.36 -11.75
C LEU A 91 -10.21 -9.64 -11.38
N GLU A 92 -11.36 -10.26 -11.61
CA GLU A 92 -12.67 -9.73 -11.19
C GLU A 92 -12.79 -9.70 -9.66
N LEU A 93 -12.33 -10.75 -8.98
CA LEU A 93 -12.31 -10.80 -7.51
C LEU A 93 -11.34 -9.76 -6.93
N ALA A 94 -10.17 -9.54 -7.54
CA ALA A 94 -9.24 -8.50 -7.14
C ALA A 94 -9.87 -7.09 -7.24
N MET A 95 -10.63 -6.82 -8.30
CA MET A 95 -11.40 -5.57 -8.41
C MET A 95 -12.50 -5.47 -7.34
N THR A 96 -13.11 -6.58 -6.96
CA THR A 96 -14.12 -6.63 -5.90
C THR A 96 -13.48 -6.36 -4.54
N GLU A 97 -12.33 -6.98 -4.23
CA GLU A 97 -11.57 -6.72 -3.01
C GLU A 97 -11.14 -5.24 -2.90
N ALA A 98 -10.63 -4.66 -3.98
CA ALA A 98 -10.29 -3.23 -4.00
C ALA A 98 -11.50 -2.35 -3.67
N ARG A 99 -12.69 -2.72 -4.17
CA ARG A 99 -13.96 -2.02 -3.87
C ARG A 99 -14.39 -2.20 -2.42
N GLU A 100 -14.31 -3.42 -1.90
CA GLU A 100 -14.66 -3.75 -0.51
C GLU A 100 -13.72 -3.02 0.48
N LEU A 101 -12.47 -2.83 0.10
CA LEU A 101 -11.48 -2.07 0.88
C LEU A 101 -11.51 -0.55 0.63
N ASN A 102 -12.47 -0.05 -0.19
CA ASN A 102 -12.59 1.36 -0.58
C ASN A 102 -11.35 1.93 -1.28
N HIS A 103 -10.60 1.12 -2.00
CA HIS A 103 -9.46 1.55 -2.80
C HIS A 103 -9.91 1.91 -4.22
N SER A 104 -9.35 2.98 -4.79
CA SER A 104 -9.63 3.42 -6.17
C SER A 104 -8.75 2.73 -7.23
N TYR A 105 -7.84 1.88 -6.80
CA TYR A 105 -6.87 1.15 -7.63
C TYR A 105 -6.88 -0.34 -7.29
N VAL A 106 -6.35 -1.17 -8.19
CA VAL A 106 -6.11 -2.59 -7.94
C VAL A 106 -4.61 -2.80 -7.84
N GLY A 107 -4.12 -3.00 -6.62
CA GLY A 107 -2.72 -3.30 -6.30
C GLY A 107 -2.43 -4.80 -6.21
N THR A 108 -1.17 -5.15 -5.93
CA THR A 108 -0.73 -6.54 -5.79
C THR A 108 -1.43 -7.25 -4.63
N GLU A 109 -1.74 -6.53 -3.54
CA GLU A 109 -2.51 -7.02 -2.40
C GLU A 109 -3.90 -7.48 -2.80
N HIS A 110 -4.61 -6.73 -3.63
CA HIS A 110 -5.93 -7.11 -4.12
C HIS A 110 -5.85 -8.34 -5.03
N LEU A 111 -4.76 -8.45 -5.79
CA LEU A 111 -4.51 -9.62 -6.62
C LEU A 111 -4.29 -10.88 -5.77
N LEU A 112 -3.53 -10.77 -4.68
CA LEU A 112 -3.35 -11.85 -3.69
C LEU A 112 -4.68 -12.27 -3.06
N LEU A 113 -5.49 -11.30 -2.62
CA LEU A 113 -6.82 -11.57 -2.04
C LEU A 113 -7.75 -12.22 -3.08
N GLY A 114 -7.70 -11.78 -4.33
CA GLY A 114 -8.43 -12.40 -5.44
C GLY A 114 -8.01 -13.85 -5.71
N LEU A 115 -6.71 -14.16 -5.62
CA LEU A 115 -6.18 -15.52 -5.73
C LEU A 115 -6.70 -16.43 -4.60
N LEU A 116 -6.69 -15.96 -3.36
CA LEU A 116 -7.20 -16.69 -2.20
C LEU A 116 -8.73 -16.92 -2.27
N ARG A 117 -9.47 -15.96 -2.82
CA ARG A 117 -10.93 -16.03 -2.96
C ARG A 117 -11.38 -16.98 -4.06
N GLU A 118 -10.55 -17.27 -5.05
CA GLU A 118 -10.79 -18.33 -6.05
C GLU A 118 -10.31 -19.70 -5.53
N GLU A 119 -11.00 -20.24 -4.55
CA GLU A 119 -10.66 -21.46 -3.79
C GLU A 119 -10.36 -22.69 -4.67
N LYS A 120 -10.92 -22.74 -5.90
CA LYS A 120 -10.72 -23.84 -6.85
C LYS A 120 -9.46 -23.68 -7.70
N GLY A 121 -8.72 -22.56 -7.53
CA GLY A 121 -7.47 -22.28 -8.23
C GLY A 121 -6.29 -23.02 -7.59
N ILE A 122 -5.32 -23.43 -8.39
CA ILE A 122 -4.07 -24.03 -7.90
C ILE A 122 -3.37 -23.07 -6.94
N ALA A 123 -3.37 -21.77 -7.25
CA ALA A 123 -2.77 -20.75 -6.38
C ALA A 123 -3.40 -20.73 -4.98
N ALA A 124 -4.74 -20.79 -4.89
CA ALA A 124 -5.43 -20.81 -3.60
C ALA A 124 -5.07 -22.05 -2.80
N GLN A 125 -4.99 -23.21 -3.44
CA GLN A 125 -4.62 -24.47 -2.79
C GLN A 125 -3.20 -24.39 -2.21
N VAL A 126 -2.23 -23.97 -3.02
CA VAL A 126 -0.83 -23.85 -2.58
C VAL A 126 -0.68 -22.82 -1.44
N LEU A 127 -1.37 -21.68 -1.52
CA LEU A 127 -1.37 -20.67 -0.46
C LEU A 127 -2.00 -21.20 0.84
N THR A 128 -3.12 -21.93 0.74
CA THR A 128 -3.78 -22.53 1.89
C THR A 128 -2.92 -23.62 2.53
N ASP A 129 -2.27 -24.45 1.74
CA ASP A 129 -1.33 -25.49 2.20
C ASP A 129 -0.07 -24.86 2.87
N ALA A 130 0.27 -23.62 2.51
CA ALA A 130 1.31 -22.83 3.17
C ALA A 130 0.80 -22.09 4.43
N GLY A 131 -0.46 -22.30 4.83
CA GLY A 131 -1.06 -21.67 6.01
C GLY A 131 -1.61 -20.27 5.80
N VAL A 132 -1.69 -19.79 4.55
CA VAL A 132 -2.24 -18.48 4.21
C VAL A 132 -3.74 -18.58 4.03
N ASN A 133 -4.51 -17.79 4.76
CA ASN A 133 -5.95 -17.69 4.57
C ASN A 133 -6.38 -16.26 4.22
N LEU A 134 -7.58 -16.14 3.64
CA LEU A 134 -8.11 -14.88 3.15
C LEU A 134 -8.26 -13.82 4.26
N GLU A 135 -8.77 -14.20 5.43
CA GLU A 135 -9.02 -13.26 6.52
C GLU A 135 -7.74 -12.69 7.11
N GLN A 136 -6.74 -13.55 7.35
CA GLN A 136 -5.43 -13.10 7.82
C GLN A 136 -4.72 -12.21 6.80
N SER A 137 -4.79 -12.58 5.51
CA SER A 137 -4.21 -11.77 4.44
C SER A 137 -4.91 -10.42 4.30
N ARG A 138 -6.24 -10.36 4.49
CA ARG A 138 -7.01 -9.13 4.50
C ARG A 138 -6.65 -8.24 5.69
N ALA A 139 -6.59 -8.82 6.90
CA ALA A 139 -6.19 -8.11 8.10
C ALA A 139 -4.77 -7.54 7.99
N GLU A 140 -3.83 -8.34 7.46
CA GLU A 140 -2.45 -7.89 7.24
C GLU A 140 -2.34 -6.83 6.16
N THR A 141 -3.09 -6.96 5.06
CA THR A 141 -3.22 -5.93 4.03
C THR A 141 -3.71 -4.61 4.62
N LEU A 142 -4.78 -4.66 5.42
CA LEU A 142 -5.31 -3.48 6.10
C LEU A 142 -4.30 -2.89 7.10
N ARG A 143 -3.56 -3.74 7.80
CA ARG A 143 -2.50 -3.30 8.72
C ARG A 143 -1.39 -2.56 7.98
N LEU A 144 -0.93 -3.09 6.85
CA LEU A 144 0.12 -2.47 6.03
C LEU A 144 -0.36 -1.18 5.35
N LEU A 145 -1.62 -1.14 4.91
CA LEU A 145 -2.21 0.01 4.24
C LEU A 145 -2.88 1.01 5.20
N GLY A 146 -2.93 0.68 6.52
CA GLY A 146 -3.38 1.58 7.56
C GLY A 146 -4.89 1.84 7.61
N SER A 147 -5.70 0.92 7.12
CA SER A 147 -7.16 1.01 7.22
C SER A 147 -7.65 0.29 8.47
N ASP A 148 -7.97 1.03 9.54
CA ASP A 148 -8.63 0.47 10.72
C ASP A 148 -10.10 0.13 10.39
N MET A 149 -10.40 -1.17 10.28
CA MET A 149 -11.76 -1.67 10.44
C MET A 149 -11.98 -2.08 11.90
N PRO A 150 -13.15 -1.77 12.52
CA PRO A 150 -13.43 -2.20 13.88
C PRO A 150 -13.52 -3.72 13.95
N GLN A 151 -12.66 -4.33 14.75
CA GLN A 151 -12.73 -5.74 15.09
C GLN A 151 -14.07 -6.04 15.81
N ALA A 152 -14.88 -6.90 15.17
CA ALA A 152 -15.95 -7.59 15.87
C ALA A 152 -15.31 -8.53 16.91
N SER A 153 -15.59 -8.26 18.16
CA SER A 153 -15.14 -8.97 19.34
C SER A 153 -15.58 -10.44 19.33
N ALA A 154 -14.62 -11.36 19.38
CA ALA A 154 -14.87 -12.67 19.97
C ALA A 154 -13.87 -12.85 21.12
N GLY A 155 -14.42 -12.97 22.33
CA GLY A 155 -13.65 -12.94 23.57
C GLY A 155 -12.92 -14.22 23.88
N SER A 156 -11.91 -14.11 24.71
CA SER A 156 -11.76 -14.86 25.98
C SER A 156 -10.48 -14.45 26.74
N THR A 157 -10.71 -13.95 27.92
CA THR A 157 -10.07 -14.16 29.24
C THR A 157 -8.56 -14.42 29.38
N GLY A 158 -7.94 -13.53 30.14
CA GLY A 158 -7.07 -13.91 31.29
C GLY A 158 -5.59 -13.58 31.17
N GLY A 159 -5.12 -12.67 32.04
CA GLY A 159 -3.71 -12.59 32.43
C GLY A 159 -3.13 -11.19 32.59
N GLN A 160 -2.93 -10.82 33.82
CA GLN A 160 -2.54 -9.53 34.39
C GLN A 160 -1.05 -9.11 34.20
N PRO A 161 -0.61 -7.96 34.73
CA PRO A 161 -0.01 -6.86 33.98
C PRO A 161 1.49 -6.68 34.18
N SER A 162 2.21 -6.10 33.25
CA SER A 162 3.45 -5.39 33.57
C SER A 162 3.70 -4.21 32.60
N ALA A 163 3.91 -3.07 33.24
CA ALA A 163 4.64 -1.87 32.85
C ALA A 163 4.30 -1.23 31.46
N ALA A 164 3.67 -0.08 31.52
CA ALA A 164 3.41 0.83 30.44
C ALA A 164 4.69 1.37 29.79
N PRO A 165 4.74 1.40 28.46
CA PRO A 165 5.36 2.49 27.73
C PRO A 165 4.30 3.46 27.21
N LYS A 166 4.66 4.72 27.16
CA LYS A 166 3.87 5.89 26.81
C LYS A 166 3.01 5.67 25.57
N SER A 167 1.73 6.03 25.67
CA SER A 167 0.74 6.01 24.60
C SER A 167 1.20 6.82 23.39
N GLU A 168 1.72 6.17 22.36
CA GLU A 168 1.77 6.74 21.02
C GLU A 168 0.32 6.87 20.53
N LYS A 169 -0.11 8.11 20.31
CA LYS A 169 -1.39 8.41 19.67
C LYS A 169 -1.34 7.80 18.26
N LYS A 170 -2.06 6.69 18.06
CA LYS A 170 -2.22 6.08 16.73
C LYS A 170 -2.72 7.14 15.75
N SER A 171 -1.93 7.41 14.72
CA SER A 171 -2.24 8.36 13.68
C SER A 171 -3.46 7.92 12.86
N LYS A 172 -4.29 8.86 12.46
CA LYS A 172 -5.47 8.59 11.61
C LYS A 172 -5.10 8.33 10.14
N THR A 173 -3.83 8.44 9.77
CA THR A 173 -3.36 8.38 8.38
C THR A 173 -2.02 7.61 8.26
N PRO A 174 -1.98 6.30 8.55
CA PRO A 174 -0.73 5.53 8.58
C PRO A 174 -0.01 5.45 7.22
N ALA A 175 -0.76 5.44 6.11
CA ALA A 175 -0.18 5.46 4.77
C ALA A 175 0.61 6.76 4.50
N LEU A 176 0.09 7.90 4.96
CA LEU A 176 0.80 9.17 4.87
C LEU A 176 2.03 9.20 5.79
N ASP A 177 1.96 8.58 6.95
CA ASP A 177 3.09 8.51 7.88
C ASP A 177 4.26 7.69 7.32
N HIS A 178 3.98 6.74 6.43
CA HIS A 178 5.02 5.93 5.78
C HIS A 178 5.72 6.68 4.64
N PHE A 179 5.01 7.50 3.86
CA PHE A 179 5.55 8.24 2.70
C PHE A 179 5.79 9.72 2.97
N CYS A 180 5.39 10.21 4.13
CA CYS A 180 5.50 11.61 4.51
C CYS A 180 6.31 11.77 5.79
N ARG A 181 7.06 12.86 5.86
CA ARG A 181 7.70 13.31 7.08
C ARG A 181 6.75 14.27 7.82
N ASP A 182 6.39 13.96 9.07
CA ASP A 182 5.54 14.82 9.89
C ASP A 182 6.33 16.00 10.46
N LEU A 183 6.15 17.16 9.83
CA LEU A 183 6.83 18.41 10.28
C LEU A 183 6.25 18.94 11.58
N THR A 184 4.98 18.70 11.87
CA THR A 184 4.35 19.14 13.14
C THR A 184 4.88 18.33 14.32
N GLN A 185 5.11 17.03 14.14
CA GLN A 185 5.73 16.21 15.17
C GLN A 185 7.19 16.62 15.39
N LEU A 186 7.98 16.82 14.34
CA LEU A 186 9.36 17.29 14.43
C LEU A 186 9.46 18.66 15.10
N ALA A 187 8.48 19.55 14.85
CA ALA A 187 8.38 20.83 15.53
C ALA A 187 8.13 20.67 17.04
N ALA A 188 7.22 19.77 17.42
CA ALA A 188 6.92 19.47 18.83
C ALA A 188 8.11 18.84 19.57
N GLU A 189 8.94 18.06 18.86
CA GLU A 189 10.17 17.45 19.36
C GLU A 189 11.38 18.41 19.38
N GLY A 190 11.20 19.65 18.88
CA GLY A 190 12.28 20.65 18.82
C GLY A 190 13.35 20.33 17.78
N GLN A 191 13.04 19.53 16.75
CA GLN A 191 13.98 19.12 15.70
C GLN A 191 13.98 20.04 14.47
N LEU A 192 13.14 21.08 14.47
CA LEU A 192 13.11 22.07 13.41
C LEU A 192 13.78 23.37 13.84
N ASP A 193 14.54 23.96 12.93
CA ASP A 193 15.20 25.25 13.15
C ASP A 193 14.17 26.39 13.15
N PRO A 194 14.38 27.43 14.00
CA PRO A 194 13.50 28.58 14.03
C PRO A 194 13.58 29.39 12.73
N THR A 195 12.42 29.68 12.16
CA THR A 195 12.33 30.50 10.92
C THR A 195 12.44 31.96 11.23
N ILE A 196 13.46 32.65 10.71
CA ILE A 196 13.71 34.06 10.91
C ILE A 196 13.33 34.86 9.66
N GLY A 197 12.62 35.97 9.85
CA GLY A 197 12.35 36.95 8.79
C GLY A 197 11.26 36.58 7.79
N ARG A 198 10.49 35.50 8.03
CA ARG A 198 9.41 34.99 7.14
C ARG A 198 8.01 35.08 7.74
N ALA A 199 7.81 35.89 8.77
CA ALA A 199 6.54 35.97 9.49
C ALA A 199 5.35 36.33 8.57
N LYS A 200 5.54 37.27 7.65
CA LYS A 200 4.51 37.77 6.74
C LYS A 200 4.06 36.69 5.74
N GLU A 201 5.02 35.91 5.20
CA GLU A 201 4.75 34.83 4.27
C GLU A 201 4.02 33.67 4.97
N ILE A 202 4.42 33.33 6.19
CA ILE A 202 3.78 32.30 7.00
C ILE A 202 2.34 32.72 7.36
N GLU A 203 2.14 33.97 7.81
CA GLU A 203 0.81 34.53 8.09
C GLU A 203 -0.09 34.43 6.85
N ARG A 204 0.45 34.79 5.68
CA ARG A 204 -0.30 34.72 4.42
C ARG A 204 -0.68 33.28 4.05
N VAL A 205 0.19 32.31 4.29
CA VAL A 205 -0.10 30.88 4.09
C VAL A 205 -1.21 30.44 5.04
N MET A 206 -1.16 30.81 6.32
CA MET A 206 -2.21 30.50 7.30
C MET A 206 -3.58 31.09 6.92
N GLU A 207 -3.60 32.34 6.47
CA GLU A 207 -4.83 32.99 5.97
C GLU A 207 -5.46 32.21 4.80
N ILE A 208 -4.64 31.74 3.86
CA ILE A 208 -5.13 30.97 2.71
C ILE A 208 -5.66 29.63 3.15
N LEU A 209 -4.93 28.91 4.02
CA LEU A 209 -5.33 27.60 4.54
C LEU A 209 -6.62 27.69 5.38
N ALA A 210 -6.85 28.78 6.09
CA ALA A 210 -8.06 29.01 6.89
C ALA A 210 -9.32 29.30 6.06
N ARG A 211 -9.23 29.47 4.75
CA ARG A 211 -10.38 29.73 3.86
C ARG A 211 -11.25 28.49 3.70
N ARG A 212 -12.55 28.67 3.56
CA ARG A 212 -13.50 27.56 3.28
C ARG A 212 -13.37 27.00 1.86
N LYS A 213 -12.91 27.79 0.90
CA LYS A 213 -12.69 27.43 -0.52
C LYS A 213 -11.40 28.05 -1.02
N LYS A 214 -10.76 27.43 -2.01
CA LYS A 214 -9.47 27.87 -2.60
C LYS A 214 -8.39 28.05 -1.52
N ASN A 215 -8.26 27.04 -0.64
CA ASN A 215 -7.35 27.01 0.49
C ASN A 215 -6.01 26.33 0.21
N ASN A 216 -5.60 26.26 -1.07
CA ASN A 216 -4.34 25.66 -1.49
C ASN A 216 -3.31 26.76 -1.78
N PRO A 217 -2.41 27.13 -0.85
CA PRO A 217 -1.33 28.07 -1.10
C PRO A 217 -0.26 27.45 -2.01
N VAL A 218 0.31 28.27 -2.89
CA VAL A 218 1.45 27.91 -3.74
C VAL A 218 2.59 28.85 -3.45
N LEU A 219 3.75 28.33 -3.06
CA LEU A 219 4.98 29.09 -2.82
C LEU A 219 5.83 29.08 -4.10
N ILE A 220 5.99 30.25 -4.71
CA ILE A 220 6.78 30.45 -5.94
C ILE A 220 8.06 31.20 -5.61
N GLY A 221 9.16 30.77 -6.18
CA GLY A 221 10.46 31.40 -6.01
C GLY A 221 11.61 30.55 -6.55
N GLU A 222 12.79 31.14 -6.66
CA GLU A 222 13.99 30.43 -7.10
C GLU A 222 14.42 29.32 -6.12
N PRO A 223 15.21 28.34 -6.55
CA PRO A 223 15.81 27.36 -5.65
C PRO A 223 16.62 28.04 -4.54
N GLY A 224 16.55 27.54 -3.29
CA GLY A 224 17.34 28.06 -2.17
C GLY A 224 16.79 29.30 -1.46
N VAL A 225 15.70 29.94 -1.93
CA VAL A 225 15.14 31.17 -1.28
C VAL A 225 14.39 30.90 0.03
N GLY A 226 14.35 29.63 0.52
CA GLY A 226 13.74 29.28 1.81
C GLY A 226 12.25 28.95 1.75
N LYS A 227 11.73 28.43 0.64
CA LYS A 227 10.33 27.98 0.54
C LYS A 227 9.98 26.90 1.59
N THR A 228 10.87 25.96 1.80
CA THR A 228 10.72 24.90 2.81
C THR A 228 10.70 25.47 4.22
N ALA A 229 11.55 26.46 4.51
CA ALA A 229 11.58 27.13 5.81
C ALA A 229 10.24 27.81 6.17
N ILE A 230 9.47 28.31 5.18
CA ILE A 230 8.12 28.84 5.41
C ILE A 230 7.17 27.74 5.89
N VAL A 231 7.25 26.54 5.31
CA VAL A 231 6.42 25.39 5.70
C VAL A 231 6.82 24.84 7.07
N GLU A 232 8.12 24.79 7.36
CA GLU A 232 8.66 24.41 8.68
C GLU A 232 8.24 25.42 9.76
N GLY A 233 8.28 26.72 9.44
CA GLY A 233 7.80 27.77 10.32
C GLY A 233 6.29 27.68 10.59
N LEU A 234 5.48 27.30 9.60
CA LEU A 234 4.07 27.01 9.78
C LEU A 234 3.86 25.83 10.75
N ALA A 235 4.63 24.74 10.58
CA ALA A 235 4.56 23.59 11.47
C ALA A 235 4.94 23.94 12.92
N LEU A 236 5.96 24.79 13.11
CA LEU A 236 6.33 25.31 14.42
C LEU A 236 5.19 26.13 15.08
N LEU A 237 4.51 27.00 14.33
CA LEU A 237 3.39 27.77 14.85
C LEU A 237 2.20 26.88 15.23
N ILE A 238 1.89 25.86 14.44
CA ILE A 238 0.82 24.90 14.73
C ILE A 238 1.18 24.10 15.99
N ALA A 239 2.40 23.56 16.07
CA ALA A 239 2.85 22.76 17.23
C ALA A 239 2.82 23.57 18.54
N ASN A 240 3.13 24.86 18.47
CA ASN A 240 3.10 25.77 19.63
C ASN A 240 1.71 26.39 19.90
N GLY A 241 0.68 26.04 19.12
CA GLY A 241 -0.66 26.60 19.28
C GLY A 241 -0.80 28.08 18.89
N LEU A 242 0.20 28.63 18.18
CA LEU A 242 0.26 30.04 17.72
C LEU A 242 -0.36 30.19 16.32
N CYS A 243 -1.42 29.48 16.05
CA CYS A 243 -2.14 29.48 14.76
C CYS A 243 -3.65 29.70 14.99
N PRO A 244 -4.41 30.07 13.93
CA PRO A 244 -5.87 30.15 14.01
C PRO A 244 -6.47 28.81 14.47
N ASP A 245 -7.60 28.88 15.22
CA ASP A 245 -8.27 27.69 15.78
C ASP A 245 -8.61 26.62 14.73
N VAL A 246 -8.88 27.06 13.49
CA VAL A 246 -9.16 26.17 12.36
C VAL A 246 -7.97 25.27 12.02
N LEU A 247 -6.74 25.68 12.32
CA LEU A 247 -5.50 24.95 11.98
C LEU A 247 -4.87 24.25 13.18
N ARG A 248 -5.38 24.45 14.40
CA ARG A 248 -4.76 23.99 15.66
C ARG A 248 -4.57 22.48 15.73
N ASP A 249 -5.51 21.69 15.19
CA ASP A 249 -5.47 20.23 15.22
C ASP A 249 -4.98 19.61 13.89
N HIS A 250 -4.40 20.45 13.01
CA HIS A 250 -3.90 19.98 11.73
C HIS A 250 -2.43 19.54 11.83
N ARG A 251 -2.09 18.56 11.01
CA ARG A 251 -0.71 18.08 10.83
C ARG A 251 -0.16 18.61 9.50
N VAL A 252 1.07 19.02 9.51
CA VAL A 252 1.82 19.39 8.30
C VAL A 252 2.70 18.21 7.91
N LEU A 253 2.40 17.60 6.79
CA LEU A 253 3.12 16.44 6.27
C LEU A 253 3.89 16.83 5.02
N SER A 254 5.19 16.54 4.99
CA SER A 254 6.03 16.71 3.81
C SER A 254 6.02 15.42 2.99
N LEU A 255 5.40 15.46 1.80
CA LEU A 255 5.34 14.32 0.89
C LEU A 255 6.57 14.30 -0.02
N ASP A 256 7.31 13.20 0.02
CA ASP A 256 8.38 12.95 -0.95
C ASP A 256 7.81 12.30 -2.22
N MET A 257 7.69 13.10 -3.27
CA MET A 257 7.16 12.61 -4.55
C MET A 257 8.05 11.54 -5.19
N ALA A 258 9.36 11.58 -4.94
CA ALA A 258 10.27 10.57 -5.46
C ALA A 258 10.06 9.23 -4.74
N ALA A 259 9.87 9.25 -3.41
CA ALA A 259 9.55 8.06 -2.62
C ALA A 259 8.18 7.47 -3.00
N VAL A 260 7.19 8.31 -3.29
CA VAL A 260 5.86 7.87 -3.75
C VAL A 260 5.94 7.20 -5.11
N ILE A 261 6.71 7.78 -6.05
CA ILE A 261 6.86 7.21 -7.41
C ILE A 261 7.70 5.92 -7.36
N ALA A 262 8.74 5.86 -6.51
CA ALA A 262 9.56 4.67 -6.35
C ALA A 262 8.86 3.57 -5.54
N GLY A 263 7.91 3.93 -4.66
CA GLY A 263 7.13 3.01 -3.83
C GLY A 263 5.80 2.56 -4.45
N THR A 264 5.42 3.09 -5.61
CA THR A 264 4.30 2.65 -6.42
C THR A 264 4.81 1.83 -7.60
#